data_48526dbce6878bf7e1aad96c8f8c087c
#
_entry.id   48526dbce6878bf7e1aad96c8f8c087c
#
_cell.length_a   1.000
_cell.length_b   1.000
_cell.length_c   1.000
_cell.angle_alpha   90.00
_cell.angle_beta   90.00
_cell.angle_gamma   90.00
#
_symmetry.space_group_name_H-M   'P 1'
#
loop_
_entity.id
_entity.type
_entity.pdbx_description
1 polymer ?
#
loop_
_entity_poly.entity_id
_entity_poly.type
_entity_poly.pdbx_seq_one_letter_code
_entity_poly.pdbx_strand_id
1 'polypeptide(L)'
;EKLPYVKSCGVNYLHFMPLLESPKGRDDGGYAVADFRKVKPELGTMEDLEDLTAECHRQGISCCLDFVMNHTSEDHEWARAARNGDPVARSRYFFYDDWFVPNIYEETVPEVFPTTAPGNFTWINDCNQVVMTTFYPYQWDLNYANPMVFNDMVGNMLYMANRGIDVIRLDAVPYIWKQIGTNCRNLPQVHTLVRMMRIISEIVCPGVLLLGEV
;
A
#
# COMPACT_ATOMS: atom_id res chain seq x y z
N GLU A 1 16.20 -12.96 -17.75
CA GLU A 1 16.28 -13.74 -19.01
C GLU A 1 15.45 -13.10 -20.14
N LYS A 2 14.28 -12.51 -19.89
CA LYS A 2 13.36 -11.97 -20.90
C LYS A 2 13.61 -10.53 -21.33
N LEU A 3 14.50 -9.79 -20.67
CA LEU A 3 14.76 -8.38 -20.98
C LEU A 3 15.20 -8.13 -22.44
N PRO A 4 16.08 -8.95 -23.06
CA PRO A 4 16.43 -8.76 -24.47
C PRO A 4 15.22 -8.83 -25.41
N TYR A 5 14.29 -9.75 -25.12
CA TYR A 5 13.03 -9.87 -25.88
C TYR A 5 12.15 -8.63 -25.66
N VAL A 6 11.95 -8.20 -24.42
CA VAL A 6 11.18 -7.00 -24.08
C VAL A 6 11.75 -5.78 -24.80
N LYS A 7 13.08 -5.62 -24.79
CA LYS A 7 13.79 -4.53 -25.50
C LYS A 7 13.58 -4.61 -27.00
N SER A 8 13.62 -5.81 -27.61
CA SER A 8 13.39 -5.99 -29.04
C SER A 8 11.98 -5.59 -29.49
N CYS A 9 11.02 -5.58 -28.55
CA CYS A 9 9.66 -5.08 -28.79
C CYS A 9 9.54 -3.54 -28.71
N GLY A 10 10.65 -2.82 -28.52
CA GLY A 10 10.66 -1.36 -28.41
C GLY A 10 10.23 -0.83 -27.04
N VAL A 11 10.12 -1.69 -26.03
CA VAL A 11 9.73 -1.29 -24.67
C VAL A 11 10.87 -0.53 -24.01
N ASN A 12 10.55 0.62 -23.42
CA ASN A 12 11.46 1.46 -22.63
C ASN A 12 10.91 1.80 -21.23
N TYR A 13 9.78 1.21 -20.85
CA TYR A 13 9.13 1.38 -19.55
C TYR A 13 8.45 0.07 -19.15
N LEU A 14 8.76 -0.44 -17.97
CA LEU A 14 8.17 -1.64 -17.39
C LEU A 14 7.44 -1.30 -16.11
N HIS A 15 6.16 -1.63 -16.06
CA HIS A 15 5.38 -1.59 -14.83
C HIS A 15 5.28 -3.02 -14.27
N PHE A 16 5.87 -3.21 -13.09
CA PHE A 16 5.76 -4.47 -12.37
C PHE A 16 4.49 -4.47 -11.53
N MET A 17 3.72 -5.55 -11.63
CA MET A 17 2.66 -5.82 -10.65
C MET A 17 3.26 -5.93 -9.25
N PRO A 18 2.48 -5.77 -8.16
CA PRO A 18 3.01 -5.81 -6.80
C PRO A 18 3.84 -7.06 -6.54
N LEU A 19 5.14 -6.87 -6.28
CA LEU A 19 6.11 -7.96 -6.10
C LEU A 19 6.62 -8.09 -4.66
N LEU A 20 6.13 -7.22 -3.75
CA LEU A 20 6.52 -7.26 -2.35
C LEU A 20 5.86 -8.41 -1.60
N GLU A 21 6.46 -8.80 -0.46
CA GLU A 21 5.99 -9.95 0.33
C GLU A 21 4.52 -9.81 0.70
N SER A 22 3.75 -10.84 0.39
CA SER A 22 2.31 -10.94 0.64
C SER A 22 1.93 -12.38 0.91
N PRO A 23 0.90 -12.66 1.77
CA PRO A 23 0.55 -14.01 2.17
C PRO A 23 -0.07 -14.79 1.03
N LYS A 24 0.42 -16.00 0.77
CA LYS A 24 -0.12 -16.86 -0.27
C LYS A 24 -1.61 -17.16 -0.05
N GLY A 25 -2.40 -16.93 -1.11
CA GLY A 25 -3.86 -17.19 -1.12
C GLY A 25 -4.71 -16.09 -0.46
N ARG A 26 -4.08 -15.08 0.15
CA ARG A 26 -4.71 -13.87 0.70
C ARG A 26 -3.89 -12.64 0.34
N ASP A 27 -3.40 -12.60 -0.88
CA ASP A 27 -2.45 -11.60 -1.33
C ASP A 27 -3.07 -10.55 -2.26
N ASP A 28 -4.29 -10.79 -2.76
CA ASP A 28 -4.96 -9.92 -3.73
C ASP A 28 -4.04 -9.53 -4.89
N GLY A 29 -3.38 -10.52 -5.51
CA GLY A 29 -2.43 -10.27 -6.59
C GLY A 29 -1.14 -9.56 -6.15
N GLY A 30 -0.89 -9.44 -4.83
CA GLY A 30 0.24 -8.76 -4.22
C GLY A 30 -0.10 -7.44 -3.53
N TYR A 31 -1.36 -6.99 -3.62
CA TYR A 31 -1.79 -5.75 -2.97
C TYR A 31 -1.99 -5.88 -1.46
N ALA A 32 -2.02 -7.09 -0.89
CA ALA A 32 -2.01 -7.31 0.57
C ALA A 32 -0.56 -7.41 1.08
N VAL A 33 0.15 -6.28 1.16
CA VAL A 33 1.58 -6.24 1.49
C VAL A 33 1.81 -6.58 2.97
N ALA A 34 2.61 -7.63 3.23
CA ALA A 34 3.02 -8.06 4.56
C ALA A 34 4.39 -7.49 4.98
N ASP A 35 5.27 -7.17 4.02
CA ASP A 35 6.54 -6.50 4.28
C ASP A 35 6.94 -5.64 3.07
N PHE A 36 7.04 -4.33 3.29
CA PHE A 36 7.41 -3.37 2.23
C PHE A 36 8.91 -3.42 1.84
N ARG A 37 9.71 -4.18 2.57
CA ARG A 37 11.16 -4.27 2.37
C ARG A 37 11.64 -5.64 1.95
N LYS A 38 10.70 -6.51 1.56
CA LYS A 38 10.99 -7.84 1.03
C LYS A 38 10.23 -8.09 -0.25
N VAL A 39 10.87 -8.78 -1.17
CA VAL A 39 10.25 -9.35 -2.37
C VAL A 39 9.58 -10.67 -2.00
N LYS A 40 8.51 -11.05 -2.70
CA LYS A 40 7.90 -12.39 -2.58
C LYS A 40 8.98 -13.46 -2.77
N PRO A 41 9.12 -14.44 -1.85
CA PRO A 41 10.18 -15.45 -1.92
C PRO A 41 10.23 -16.23 -3.23
N GLU A 42 9.07 -16.45 -3.86
CA GLU A 42 8.98 -17.14 -5.16
C GLU A 42 9.47 -16.31 -6.35
N LEU A 43 9.63 -15.00 -6.19
CA LEU A 43 10.13 -14.09 -7.22
C LEU A 43 11.63 -13.79 -7.05
N GLY A 44 12.16 -13.93 -5.84
CA GLY A 44 13.56 -13.66 -5.54
C GLY A 44 13.75 -12.84 -4.27
N THR A 45 14.85 -12.11 -4.22
CA THR A 45 15.26 -11.28 -3.09
C THR A 45 15.21 -9.79 -3.44
N MET A 46 15.49 -8.93 -2.47
CA MET A 46 15.62 -7.49 -2.72
C MET A 46 16.86 -7.18 -3.56
N GLU A 47 17.92 -7.95 -3.41
CA GLU A 47 19.15 -7.88 -4.22
C GLU A 47 18.87 -8.25 -5.68
N ASP A 48 18.05 -9.28 -5.93
CA ASP A 48 17.62 -9.64 -7.29
C ASP A 48 16.80 -8.50 -7.94
N LEU A 49 15.99 -7.76 -7.16
CA LEU A 49 15.29 -6.57 -7.65
C LEU A 49 16.26 -5.45 -8.02
N GLU A 50 17.26 -5.19 -7.19
CA GLU A 50 18.30 -4.18 -7.47
C GLU A 50 19.08 -4.54 -8.74
N ASP A 51 19.46 -5.80 -8.90
CA ASP A 51 20.13 -6.29 -10.12
C ASP A 51 19.22 -6.15 -11.36
N LEU A 52 17.94 -6.44 -11.21
CA LEU A 52 16.97 -6.28 -12.29
C LEU A 52 16.81 -4.82 -12.71
N THR A 53 16.66 -3.89 -11.75
CA THR A 53 16.53 -2.46 -12.07
C THR A 53 17.80 -1.92 -12.71
N ALA A 54 18.98 -2.31 -12.20
CA ALA A 54 20.27 -1.94 -12.78
C ALA A 54 20.41 -2.44 -14.22
N GLU A 55 19.95 -3.69 -14.52
CA GLU A 55 19.96 -4.23 -15.86
C GLU A 55 18.97 -3.49 -16.77
N CYS A 56 17.76 -3.18 -16.28
CA CYS A 56 16.79 -2.37 -17.02
C CYS A 56 17.39 -1.03 -17.44
N HIS A 57 18.04 -0.33 -16.50
CA HIS A 57 18.69 0.97 -16.77
C HIS A 57 19.81 0.84 -17.81
N ARG A 58 20.63 -0.20 -17.76
CA ARG A 58 21.67 -0.44 -18.79
C ARG A 58 21.06 -0.60 -20.18
N GLN A 59 19.86 -1.10 -20.28
CA GLN A 59 19.11 -1.26 -21.53
C GLN A 59 18.23 -0.07 -21.89
N GLY A 60 18.23 0.99 -21.08
CA GLY A 60 17.38 2.19 -21.28
C GLY A 60 15.90 1.90 -21.06
N ILE A 61 15.59 1.09 -20.05
CA ILE A 61 14.23 0.74 -19.63
C ILE A 61 14.02 1.29 -18.22
N SER A 62 13.00 2.14 -18.04
CA SER A 62 12.57 2.63 -16.73
C SER A 62 11.68 1.63 -16.03
N CYS A 63 11.79 1.56 -14.70
CA CYS A 63 11.07 0.62 -13.86
C CYS A 63 9.98 1.34 -13.03
N CYS A 64 8.75 0.85 -13.11
CA CYS A 64 7.63 1.29 -12.29
C CYS A 64 7.19 0.18 -11.33
N LEU A 65 6.91 0.55 -10.08
CA LEU A 65 6.41 -0.37 -9.06
C LEU A 65 5.19 0.23 -8.37
N ASP A 66 4.20 -0.63 -8.10
CA ASP A 66 3.06 -0.28 -7.26
C ASP A 66 3.48 -0.09 -5.80
N PHE A 67 3.00 0.98 -5.19
CA PHE A 67 3.16 1.26 -3.78
C PHE A 67 1.79 1.32 -3.11
N VAL A 68 1.45 0.25 -2.41
CA VAL A 68 0.19 0.11 -1.68
C VAL A 68 0.25 0.94 -0.42
N MET A 69 -0.45 2.08 -0.40
CA MET A 69 -0.36 3.01 0.71
C MET A 69 -1.61 3.08 1.58
N ASN A 70 -2.77 2.60 1.09
CA ASN A 70 -4.02 2.66 1.84
C ASN A 70 -4.10 1.66 3.01
N HIS A 71 -3.48 0.49 2.87
CA HIS A 71 -3.63 -0.63 3.80
C HIS A 71 -2.36 -1.49 3.86
N THR A 72 -2.32 -2.38 4.84
CA THR A 72 -1.37 -3.50 4.88
C THR A 72 -2.11 -4.82 4.92
N SER A 73 -1.41 -5.92 4.65
CA SER A 73 -1.90 -7.25 5.02
C SER A 73 -2.12 -7.36 6.53
N GLU A 74 -3.08 -8.18 6.96
CA GLU A 74 -3.25 -8.59 8.36
C GLU A 74 -2.03 -9.35 8.91
N ASP A 75 -1.15 -9.82 8.03
CA ASP A 75 0.11 -10.49 8.37
C ASP A 75 1.32 -9.52 8.44
N HIS A 76 1.12 -8.23 8.19
CA HIS A 76 2.15 -7.21 8.42
C HIS A 76 2.54 -7.14 9.90
N GLU A 77 3.81 -6.85 10.19
CA GLU A 77 4.31 -6.79 11.59
C GLU A 77 3.46 -5.85 12.47
N TRP A 78 3.03 -4.70 11.95
CA TRP A 78 2.17 -3.77 12.68
C TRP A 78 0.79 -4.37 12.96
N ALA A 79 0.20 -5.07 12.00
CA ALA A 79 -1.11 -5.69 12.15
C ALA A 79 -1.06 -6.84 13.18
N ARG A 80 0.00 -7.64 13.15
CA ARG A 80 0.23 -8.70 14.17
C ARG A 80 0.41 -8.11 15.56
N ALA A 81 1.23 -7.06 15.71
CA ALA A 81 1.41 -6.38 16.99
C ALA A 81 0.11 -5.74 17.49
N ALA A 82 -0.66 -5.09 16.60
CA ALA A 82 -1.96 -4.50 16.92
C ALA A 82 -2.96 -5.56 17.41
N ARG A 83 -3.02 -6.72 16.74
CA ARG A 83 -3.84 -7.86 17.14
C ARG A 83 -3.47 -8.38 18.54
N ASN A 84 -2.19 -8.39 18.86
CA ASN A 84 -1.65 -8.80 20.17
C ASN A 84 -1.79 -7.72 21.25
N GLY A 85 -2.44 -6.59 20.95
CA GLY A 85 -2.76 -5.55 21.93
C GLY A 85 -1.74 -4.43 22.09
N ASP A 86 -0.73 -4.34 21.22
CA ASP A 86 0.21 -3.21 21.24
C ASP A 86 -0.52 -1.90 20.90
N PRO A 87 -0.57 -0.90 21.81
CA PRO A 87 -1.35 0.31 21.59
C PRO A 87 -0.77 1.21 20.50
N VAL A 88 0.56 1.19 20.30
CA VAL A 88 1.21 1.97 19.23
C VAL A 88 0.88 1.38 17.87
N ALA A 89 0.96 0.06 17.75
CA ALA A 89 0.58 -0.63 16.51
C ALA A 89 -0.91 -0.45 16.21
N ARG A 90 -1.79 -0.54 17.21
CA ARG A 90 -3.23 -0.30 17.05
C ARG A 90 -3.55 1.10 16.55
N SER A 91 -2.83 2.13 17.01
CA SER A 91 -3.02 3.51 16.55
C SER A 91 -2.74 3.73 15.07
N ARG A 92 -2.09 2.79 14.41
CA ARG A 92 -1.80 2.81 12.96
C ARG A 92 -3.00 2.40 12.10
N TYR A 93 -4.01 1.80 12.71
CA TYR A 93 -5.22 1.29 12.06
C TYR A 93 -6.47 1.88 12.71
N PHE A 94 -7.63 1.52 12.18
CA PHE A 94 -8.93 1.88 12.75
C PHE A 94 -9.52 0.68 13.47
N PHE A 95 -9.31 0.59 14.79
CA PHE A 95 -9.88 -0.43 15.66
C PHE A 95 -11.05 0.11 16.46
N TYR A 96 -12.10 -0.69 16.58
CA TYR A 96 -13.32 -0.40 17.35
C TYR A 96 -13.71 -1.59 18.21
N ASP A 97 -14.19 -1.33 19.43
CA ASP A 97 -14.59 -2.41 20.36
C ASP A 97 -15.90 -3.07 19.95
N ASP A 98 -16.73 -2.38 19.18
CA ASP A 98 -18.03 -2.84 18.71
C ASP A 98 -18.38 -2.25 17.34
N TRP A 99 -19.59 -2.56 16.86
CA TRP A 99 -20.10 -2.10 15.57
C TRP A 99 -20.75 -0.70 15.60
N PHE A 100 -20.76 0.02 16.71
CA PHE A 100 -21.44 1.31 16.81
C PHE A 100 -20.84 2.35 15.84
N VAL A 101 -19.56 2.61 15.93
CA VAL A 101 -18.87 3.54 15.03
C VAL A 101 -18.75 3.00 13.60
N PRO A 102 -18.38 1.72 13.37
CA PRO A 102 -18.42 1.11 12.05
C PRO A 102 -19.76 1.31 11.32
N ASN A 103 -20.90 1.08 11.96
CA ASN A 103 -22.21 1.26 11.34
C ASN A 103 -22.46 2.71 10.89
N ILE A 104 -21.95 3.72 11.61
CA ILE A 104 -22.06 5.12 11.19
C ILE A 104 -21.24 5.38 9.90
N TYR A 105 -20.06 4.75 9.76
CA TYR A 105 -19.30 4.81 8.51
C TYR A 105 -20.06 4.15 7.35
N GLU A 106 -20.66 2.98 7.57
CA GLU A 106 -21.39 2.24 6.55
C GLU A 106 -22.59 3.01 5.97
N GLU A 107 -23.15 4.00 6.69
CA GLU A 107 -24.21 4.88 6.17
C GLU A 107 -23.74 5.76 4.99
N THR A 108 -22.45 6.08 4.90
CA THR A 108 -21.93 7.06 3.94
C THR A 108 -20.79 6.56 3.08
N VAL A 109 -20.08 5.50 3.50
CA VAL A 109 -18.92 4.95 2.78
C VAL A 109 -19.37 3.85 1.81
N PRO A 110 -19.26 4.07 0.49
CA PRO A 110 -19.63 3.04 -0.47
C PRO A 110 -18.67 1.85 -0.43
N GLU A 111 -19.21 0.65 -0.54
CA GLU A 111 -18.41 -0.57 -0.70
C GLU A 111 -17.60 -0.56 -2.01
N VAL A 112 -16.39 -1.08 -1.98
CA VAL A 112 -15.55 -1.23 -3.18
C VAL A 112 -15.88 -2.54 -3.91
N PHE A 113 -16.00 -3.62 -3.15
CA PHE A 113 -16.28 -4.96 -3.69
C PHE A 113 -17.53 -5.59 -3.09
N PRO A 114 -18.74 -5.06 -3.39
CA PRO A 114 -19.98 -5.46 -2.71
C PRO A 114 -20.35 -6.94 -2.88
N THR A 115 -19.78 -7.61 -3.89
CA THR A 115 -20.07 -9.04 -4.17
C THR A 115 -19.01 -9.99 -3.61
N THR A 116 -17.74 -9.58 -3.54
CA THR A 116 -16.61 -10.45 -3.16
C THR A 116 -16.08 -10.15 -1.78
N ALA A 117 -16.22 -8.93 -1.30
CA ALA A 117 -15.82 -8.48 0.03
C ALA A 117 -16.80 -7.39 0.51
N PRO A 118 -18.05 -7.76 0.87
CA PRO A 118 -19.07 -6.80 1.30
C PRO A 118 -18.71 -6.14 2.63
N GLY A 119 -19.10 -4.87 2.78
CA GLY A 119 -18.80 -4.03 3.94
C GLY A 119 -17.42 -3.39 3.89
N ASN A 120 -17.20 -2.44 4.81
CA ASN A 120 -15.92 -1.74 4.96
C ASN A 120 -15.23 -2.08 6.28
N PHE A 121 -15.74 -3.07 7.01
CA PHE A 121 -15.22 -3.45 8.33
C PHE A 121 -15.25 -4.97 8.53
N THR A 122 -14.30 -5.47 9.30
CA THR A 122 -14.14 -6.90 9.60
C THR A 122 -14.00 -7.12 11.09
N TRP A 123 -14.76 -8.06 11.65
CA TRP A 123 -14.58 -8.53 13.03
C TRP A 123 -13.36 -9.45 13.12
N ILE A 124 -12.45 -9.14 14.04
CA ILE A 124 -11.24 -9.90 14.29
C ILE A 124 -11.43 -10.71 15.58
N ASN A 125 -11.62 -12.02 15.44
CA ASN A 125 -11.90 -12.94 16.57
C ASN A 125 -10.78 -12.96 17.61
N ASP A 126 -9.52 -12.87 17.19
CA ASP A 126 -8.36 -12.99 18.06
C ASP A 126 -8.28 -11.89 19.12
N CYS A 127 -8.76 -10.69 18.82
CA CYS A 127 -8.76 -9.56 19.74
C CYS A 127 -10.17 -9.05 20.10
N ASN A 128 -11.23 -9.69 19.58
CA ASN A 128 -12.63 -9.29 19.79
C ASN A 128 -12.88 -7.81 19.47
N GLN A 129 -12.40 -7.35 18.31
CA GLN A 129 -12.56 -5.97 17.84
C GLN A 129 -12.89 -5.93 16.36
N VAL A 130 -13.44 -4.82 15.91
CA VAL A 130 -13.71 -4.51 14.51
C VAL A 130 -12.57 -3.68 13.94
N VAL A 131 -12.11 -4.00 12.74
CA VAL A 131 -11.08 -3.24 12.01
C VAL A 131 -11.64 -2.75 10.68
N MET A 132 -11.26 -1.55 10.26
CA MET A 132 -11.62 -1.03 8.95
C MET A 132 -10.85 -1.77 7.84
N THR A 133 -11.59 -2.24 6.83
CA THR A 133 -11.10 -3.05 5.72
C THR A 133 -11.82 -2.66 4.44
N THR A 134 -11.46 -1.52 3.87
CA THR A 134 -12.13 -0.94 2.68
C THR A 134 -12.15 -1.88 1.48
N PHE A 135 -11.15 -2.77 1.35
CA PHE A 135 -11.01 -3.71 0.22
C PHE A 135 -11.34 -5.14 0.65
N TYR A 136 -10.34 -5.93 1.02
CA TYR A 136 -10.58 -7.30 1.49
C TYR A 136 -10.43 -7.40 3.03
N PRO A 137 -11.09 -8.39 3.67
CA PRO A 137 -11.03 -8.57 5.14
C PRO A 137 -9.61 -8.71 5.72
N TYR A 138 -8.65 -9.14 4.91
CA TYR A 138 -7.24 -9.30 5.28
C TYR A 138 -6.36 -8.09 4.92
N GLN A 139 -6.97 -6.98 4.43
CA GLN A 139 -6.30 -5.71 4.12
C GLN A 139 -6.79 -4.64 5.09
N TRP A 140 -5.96 -4.32 6.09
CA TRP A 140 -6.33 -3.40 7.17
C TRP A 140 -5.95 -1.97 6.84
N ASP A 141 -6.91 -1.08 6.87
CA ASP A 141 -6.75 0.32 6.47
C ASP A 141 -5.86 1.10 7.44
N LEU A 142 -4.88 1.82 6.89
CA LEU A 142 -3.94 2.64 7.64
C LEU A 142 -4.55 3.99 8.04
N ASN A 143 -4.31 4.39 9.28
CA ASN A 143 -4.77 5.65 9.86
C ASN A 143 -3.77 6.79 9.62
N TYR A 144 -3.90 7.50 8.51
CA TYR A 144 -3.03 8.65 8.20
C TYR A 144 -3.28 9.90 9.06
N ALA A 145 -4.28 9.92 9.94
CA ALA A 145 -4.37 10.92 10.99
C ALA A 145 -3.27 10.74 12.05
N ASN A 146 -2.66 9.55 12.12
CA ASN A 146 -1.46 9.30 12.90
C ASN A 146 -0.21 9.64 12.07
N PRO A 147 0.58 10.66 12.42
CA PRO A 147 1.78 11.06 11.67
C PRO A 147 2.84 9.96 11.54
N MET A 148 2.88 9.01 12.48
CA MET A 148 3.81 7.87 12.41
C MET A 148 3.55 7.02 11.16
N VAL A 149 2.28 6.83 10.78
CA VAL A 149 1.90 6.09 9.57
C VAL A 149 2.48 6.78 8.33
N PHE A 150 2.28 8.09 8.21
CA PHE A 150 2.84 8.86 7.09
C PHE A 150 4.36 8.74 7.03
N ASN A 151 5.05 8.94 8.15
CA ASN A 151 6.51 8.90 8.21
C ASN A 151 7.06 7.52 7.80
N ASP A 152 6.49 6.45 8.33
CA ASP A 152 6.95 5.10 8.04
C ASP A 152 6.63 4.69 6.57
N MET A 153 5.45 5.06 6.07
CA MET A 153 5.09 4.79 4.67
C MET A 153 5.95 5.58 3.69
N VAL A 154 6.26 6.86 3.98
CA VAL A 154 7.23 7.63 3.19
C VAL A 154 8.62 6.99 3.26
N GLY A 155 9.05 6.51 4.42
CA GLY A 155 10.30 5.76 4.57
C GLY A 155 10.34 4.52 3.68
N ASN A 156 9.24 3.78 3.57
CA ASN A 156 9.12 2.62 2.67
C ASN A 156 9.12 3.05 1.18
N MET A 157 8.44 4.14 0.84
CA MET A 157 8.47 4.71 -0.51
C MET A 157 9.90 5.09 -0.94
N LEU A 158 10.63 5.80 -0.09
CA LEU A 158 12.02 6.18 -0.34
C LEU A 158 12.96 4.97 -0.39
N TYR A 159 12.67 3.93 0.40
CA TYR A 159 13.41 2.67 0.33
C TYR A 159 13.31 2.04 -1.06
N MET A 160 12.11 2.03 -1.68
CA MET A 160 11.92 1.54 -3.06
C MET A 160 12.62 2.44 -4.09
N ALA A 161 12.50 3.76 -3.95
CA ALA A 161 13.21 4.70 -4.80
C ALA A 161 14.74 4.43 -4.83
N ASN A 162 15.32 4.12 -3.66
CA ASN A 162 16.74 3.80 -3.53
C ASN A 162 17.14 2.42 -4.10
N ARG A 163 16.17 1.60 -4.55
CA ARG A 163 16.37 0.30 -5.22
C ARG A 163 16.29 0.40 -6.75
N GLY A 164 16.34 1.61 -7.30
CA GLY A 164 16.33 1.84 -8.74
C GLY A 164 14.93 1.86 -9.37
N ILE A 165 13.89 2.12 -8.56
CA ILE A 165 12.54 2.35 -9.09
C ILE A 165 12.44 3.80 -9.56
N ASP A 166 12.13 3.99 -10.84
CA ASP A 166 12.04 5.31 -11.48
C ASP A 166 10.65 5.93 -11.33
N VAL A 167 9.62 5.10 -11.27
CA VAL A 167 8.23 5.53 -11.12
C VAL A 167 7.57 4.74 -10.01
N ILE A 168 7.02 5.42 -9.03
CA ILE A 168 6.24 4.82 -7.95
C ILE A 168 4.77 5.10 -8.22
N ARG A 169 4.00 4.04 -8.53
CA ARG A 169 2.55 4.15 -8.68
C ARG A 169 1.90 4.05 -7.31
N LEU A 170 1.33 5.14 -6.85
CA LEU A 170 0.57 5.21 -5.61
C LEU A 170 -0.79 4.54 -5.82
N ASP A 171 -0.97 3.39 -5.20
CA ASP A 171 -2.19 2.60 -5.25
C ASP A 171 -3.29 3.18 -4.36
N ALA A 172 -4.56 3.06 -4.79
CA ALA A 172 -5.75 3.39 -4.02
C ALA A 172 -5.73 4.80 -3.37
N VAL A 173 -5.16 5.79 -4.06
CA VAL A 173 -4.99 7.17 -3.57
C VAL A 173 -6.29 7.77 -3.01
N PRO A 174 -7.47 7.64 -3.64
CA PRO A 174 -8.70 8.24 -3.14
C PRO A 174 -9.08 7.85 -1.72
N TYR A 175 -8.62 6.70 -1.25
CA TYR A 175 -9.09 6.04 -0.03
C TYR A 175 -8.23 6.30 1.22
N ILE A 176 -7.05 6.93 1.10
CA ILE A 176 -6.05 7.00 2.19
C ILE A 176 -6.46 7.83 3.41
N TRP A 177 -7.51 8.65 3.32
CA TRP A 177 -8.03 9.42 4.45
C TRP A 177 -9.45 9.01 4.79
N LYS A 178 -9.71 8.75 6.08
CA LYS A 178 -11.01 8.36 6.60
C LYS A 178 -11.58 9.44 7.50
N GLN A 179 -12.85 9.78 7.27
CA GLN A 179 -13.56 10.74 8.09
C GLN A 179 -15.04 10.35 8.17
N ILE A 180 -15.54 10.17 9.39
CA ILE A 180 -16.94 9.83 9.66
C ILE A 180 -17.87 10.87 9.05
N GLY A 181 -19.03 10.42 8.52
CA GLY A 181 -20.01 11.28 7.87
C GLY A 181 -19.62 11.74 6.47
N THR A 182 -18.57 11.15 5.88
CA THR A 182 -18.17 11.36 4.49
C THR A 182 -18.13 10.03 3.74
N ASN A 183 -17.95 10.09 2.42
CA ASN A 183 -17.76 8.88 1.61
C ASN A 183 -16.30 8.30 1.70
N CYS A 184 -15.42 8.90 2.49
CA CYS A 184 -14.00 8.53 2.62
C CYS A 184 -13.24 8.42 1.28
N ARG A 185 -13.64 9.20 0.27
CA ARG A 185 -12.99 9.21 -1.05
C ARG A 185 -12.64 10.62 -1.48
N ASN A 186 -11.43 10.82 -1.97
CA ASN A 186 -10.93 12.10 -2.52
C ASN A 186 -11.09 13.29 -1.56
N LEU A 187 -10.98 13.06 -0.26
CA LEU A 187 -11.06 14.13 0.74
C LEU A 187 -9.88 15.11 0.62
N PRO A 188 -10.01 16.37 1.04
CA PRO A 188 -8.93 17.37 0.93
C PRO A 188 -7.60 16.93 1.54
N GLN A 189 -7.63 16.12 2.59
CA GLN A 189 -6.44 15.58 3.25
C GLN A 189 -5.67 14.61 2.35
N VAL A 190 -6.36 13.85 1.47
CA VAL A 190 -5.72 12.99 0.47
C VAL A 190 -4.76 13.82 -0.40
N HIS A 191 -5.24 14.95 -0.94
CA HIS A 191 -4.43 15.84 -1.76
C HIS A 191 -3.24 16.41 -0.99
N THR A 192 -3.43 16.71 0.30
CA THR A 192 -2.34 17.20 1.16
C THR A 192 -1.26 16.14 1.35
N LEU A 193 -1.63 14.89 1.67
CA LEU A 193 -0.70 13.77 1.85
C LEU A 193 0.09 13.49 0.57
N VAL A 194 -0.59 13.40 -0.57
CA VAL A 194 0.07 13.16 -1.87
C VAL A 194 1.01 14.31 -2.23
N ARG A 195 0.60 15.56 -1.96
CA ARG A 195 1.47 16.73 -2.17
C ARG A 195 2.71 16.70 -1.29
N MET A 196 2.58 16.28 -0.03
CA MET A 196 3.72 16.11 0.88
C MET A 196 4.66 15.00 0.35
N MET A 197 4.14 13.85 -0.06
CA MET A 197 4.95 12.79 -0.68
C MET A 197 5.71 13.30 -1.91
N ARG A 198 5.03 14.04 -2.78
CA ARG A 198 5.64 14.64 -3.96
C ARG A 198 6.79 15.58 -3.59
N ILE A 199 6.58 16.52 -2.65
CA ILE A 199 7.60 17.45 -2.22
C ILE A 199 8.82 16.70 -1.65
N ILE A 200 8.58 15.68 -0.84
CA ILE A 200 9.66 14.84 -0.28
C ILE A 200 10.44 14.14 -1.41
N SER A 201 9.73 13.56 -2.39
CA SER A 201 10.39 12.96 -3.56
C SER A 201 11.23 13.97 -4.34
N GLU A 202 10.71 15.16 -4.61
CA GLU A 202 11.43 16.22 -5.33
C GLU A 202 12.71 16.66 -4.61
N ILE A 203 12.74 16.59 -3.28
CA ILE A 203 13.92 16.97 -2.47
C ILE A 203 14.92 15.80 -2.34
N VAL A 204 14.43 14.59 -2.07
CA VAL A 204 15.28 13.45 -1.68
C VAL A 204 15.68 12.58 -2.86
N CYS A 205 14.77 12.38 -3.81
CA CYS A 205 14.97 11.53 -5.00
C CYS A 205 14.36 12.19 -6.26
N PRO A 206 14.89 13.33 -6.73
CA PRO A 206 14.27 14.15 -7.79
C PRO A 206 14.14 13.45 -9.15
N GLY A 207 14.82 12.33 -9.34
CA GLY A 207 14.70 11.48 -10.53
C GLY A 207 13.49 10.54 -10.51
N VAL A 208 12.76 10.43 -9.37
CA VAL A 208 11.63 9.51 -9.22
C VAL A 208 10.32 10.24 -9.46
N LEU A 209 9.47 9.65 -10.30
CA LEU A 209 8.13 10.15 -10.58
C LEU A 209 7.10 9.44 -9.69
N LEU A 210 6.09 10.19 -9.22
CA LEU A 210 4.91 9.63 -8.57
C LEU A 210 3.73 9.61 -9.54
N LEU A 211 3.10 8.45 -9.69
CA LEU A 211 1.92 8.23 -10.51
C LEU A 211 0.77 7.80 -9.59
N GLY A 212 -0.31 8.57 -9.52
CA GLY A 212 -1.48 8.24 -8.69
C GLY A 212 -2.50 7.41 -9.45
N GLU A 213 -3.04 6.37 -8.80
CA GLU A 213 -4.27 5.72 -9.23
C GLU A 213 -5.46 6.43 -8.58
N VAL A 214 -6.38 6.94 -9.41
CA VAL A 214 -7.56 7.70 -9.00
C VAL A 214 -8.82 7.23 -9.73
#